data_52907573de077f92f69295f3ea671cef
#
_entry.id   52907573de077f92f69295f3ea671cef
#
_cell.length_a   1.000
_cell.length_b   1.000
_cell.length_c   1.000
_cell.angle_alpha   90.00
_cell.angle_beta   90.00
_cell.angle_gamma   90.00
#
_symmetry.space_group_name_H-M   'P 1'
#
loop_
_entity.id
_entity.type
_entity.pdbx_description
1 polymer ?
#
loop_
_entity_poly.entity_id
_entity_poly.type
_entity_poly.pdbx_seq_one_letter_code
_entity_poly.pdbx_strand_id
1 'polypeptide(L)'
;VIIIGEGASGGALGIGVGDKVLMLENTWYSVISPESCSSILWRSWEYKELAASALKLTATDMKKLKLIDEIVREPSGGAHSDRAKMFEITKQKITTHFNELKNLSPKELVASRMEKYANMGVYND
;
A
#
# COMPACT_ATOMS: atom_id res chain seq x y z
N VAL A 1 -6.38 5.85 -3.45
CA VAL A 1 -5.75 5.85 -2.10
C VAL A 1 -4.24 6.00 -2.28
N ILE A 2 -3.59 6.75 -1.42
CA ILE A 2 -2.12 6.85 -1.38
C ILE A 2 -1.66 6.63 0.06
N ILE A 3 -0.73 5.69 0.26
CA ILE A 3 -0.07 5.42 1.52
C ILE A 3 1.20 6.28 1.57
N ILE A 4 1.23 7.27 2.47
CA ILE A 4 2.30 8.27 2.57
C ILE A 4 3.15 8.14 3.84
N GLY A 5 2.89 7.14 4.65
CA GLY A 5 3.56 6.87 5.91
C GLY A 5 3.30 5.44 6.35
N GLU A 6 2.80 5.27 7.55
CA GLU A 6 2.46 3.98 8.12
C GLU A 6 0.98 3.67 7.90
N GLY A 7 0.70 2.65 7.10
CA GLY A 7 -0.65 2.12 6.92
C GLY A 7 -0.80 0.79 7.64
N ALA A 8 -1.59 0.74 8.73
CA ALA A 8 -1.73 -0.48 9.51
C ALA A 8 -3.15 -0.74 10.00
N SER A 9 -3.42 -2.03 10.30
CA SER A 9 -4.61 -2.53 10.97
C SER A 9 -5.93 -2.31 10.21
N GLY A 10 -7.06 -2.40 10.88
CA GLY A 10 -8.39 -2.27 10.31
C GLY A 10 -8.66 -0.93 9.63
N GLY A 11 -8.05 0.16 10.12
CA GLY A 11 -8.12 1.47 9.50
C GLY A 11 -7.49 1.50 8.11
N ALA A 12 -6.30 0.91 7.96
CA ALA A 12 -5.63 0.76 6.68
C ALA A 12 -6.44 -0.10 5.70
N LEU A 13 -7.05 -1.18 6.20
CA LEU A 13 -7.90 -2.05 5.40
C LEU A 13 -9.15 -1.31 4.89
N GLY A 14 -9.84 -0.58 5.77
CA GLY A 14 -11.06 0.17 5.43
C GLY A 14 -10.81 1.31 4.43
N ILE A 15 -9.67 1.99 4.55
CA ILE A 15 -9.27 3.05 3.61
C ILE A 15 -8.68 2.46 2.32
N GLY A 16 -8.05 1.28 2.40
CA GLY A 16 -7.40 0.60 1.28
C GLY A 16 -8.35 0.13 0.18
N VAL A 17 -9.65 0.08 0.42
CA VAL A 17 -10.65 -0.33 -0.59
C VAL A 17 -10.87 0.78 -1.62
N GLY A 18 -10.03 0.83 -2.62
CA GLY A 18 -10.09 1.84 -3.69
C GLY A 18 -9.74 1.25 -5.05
N ASP A 19 -10.11 1.96 -6.11
CA ASP A 19 -9.82 1.53 -7.48
C ASP A 19 -8.31 1.50 -7.76
N LYS A 20 -7.58 2.47 -7.18
CA LYS A 20 -6.12 2.54 -7.24
C LYS A 20 -5.55 2.74 -5.83
N VAL A 21 -4.54 1.95 -5.50
CA VAL A 21 -3.78 2.04 -4.25
C VAL A 21 -2.31 2.26 -4.58
N LEU A 22 -1.81 3.44 -4.25
CA LEU A 22 -0.43 3.84 -4.43
C LEU A 22 0.28 3.86 -3.09
N MET A 23 1.58 3.70 -3.10
CA MET A 23 2.38 3.71 -1.89
C MET A 23 3.70 4.44 -2.14
N LEU A 24 4.10 5.34 -1.25
CA LEU A 24 5.42 5.96 -1.34
C LEU A 24 6.51 4.92 -1.09
N GLU A 25 7.65 5.13 -1.70
CA GLU A 25 8.77 4.18 -1.74
C GLU A 25 9.29 3.77 -0.35
N ASN A 26 9.33 4.73 0.58
CA ASN A 26 9.87 4.53 1.94
C ASN A 26 8.78 4.41 3.01
N THR A 27 7.62 3.92 2.66
CA THR A 27 6.50 3.70 3.58
C THR A 27 6.27 2.21 3.80
N TRP A 28 5.43 1.87 4.78
CA TRP A 28 5.04 0.49 5.01
C TRP A 28 3.53 0.32 5.17
N TYR A 29 3.05 -0.86 4.80
CA TYR A 29 1.63 -1.21 4.82
C TYR A 29 1.45 -2.61 5.37
N SER A 30 0.59 -2.75 6.40
CA SER A 30 0.40 -4.04 7.08
C SER A 30 -0.97 -4.15 7.73
N VAL A 31 -1.40 -5.38 7.95
CA VAL A 31 -2.60 -5.67 8.76
C VAL A 31 -2.38 -5.46 10.25
N ILE A 32 -1.12 -5.51 10.71
CA ILE A 32 -0.74 -5.45 12.13
C ILE A 32 0.69 -4.93 12.27
N SER A 33 1.03 -4.34 13.42
CA SER A 33 2.42 -3.99 13.71
C SER A 33 3.29 -5.22 13.97
N PRO A 34 4.61 -5.18 13.68
CA PRO A 34 5.52 -6.28 13.97
C PRO A 34 5.52 -6.71 15.45
N GLU A 35 5.43 -5.74 16.36
CA GLU A 35 5.38 -5.98 17.80
C GLU A 35 4.12 -6.76 18.19
N SER A 36 2.96 -6.34 17.67
CA SER A 36 1.70 -7.04 17.94
C SER A 36 1.68 -8.43 17.29
N CYS A 37 2.21 -8.56 16.08
CA CYS A 37 2.37 -9.85 15.40
C CYS A 37 3.26 -10.78 16.22
N SER A 38 4.41 -10.28 16.71
CA SER A 38 5.31 -11.03 17.58
C SER A 38 4.63 -11.49 18.85
N SER A 39 3.87 -10.62 19.51
CA SER A 39 3.12 -10.94 20.71
C SER A 39 2.08 -12.04 20.50
N ILE A 40 1.38 -12.01 19.37
CA ILE A 40 0.35 -13.01 19.04
C ILE A 40 0.97 -14.36 18.71
N LEU A 41 2.00 -14.39 17.86
CA LEU A 41 2.58 -15.64 17.38
C LEU A 41 3.55 -16.29 18.37
N TRP A 42 4.36 -15.50 19.07
CA TRP A 42 5.43 -16.00 19.95
C TRP A 42 5.29 -15.60 21.42
N ARG A 43 4.24 -14.84 21.77
CA ARG A 43 3.99 -14.33 23.13
C ARG A 43 5.15 -13.52 23.72
N SER A 44 5.97 -12.90 22.84
CA SER A 44 7.12 -12.07 23.20
C SER A 44 7.36 -11.01 22.13
N TRP A 45 7.89 -9.85 22.51
CA TRP A 45 8.33 -8.79 21.60
C TRP A 45 9.73 -9.04 21.02
N GLU A 46 10.46 -10.01 21.54
CA GLU A 46 11.81 -10.33 21.10
C GLU A 46 11.86 -10.74 19.62
N TYR A 47 10.77 -11.27 19.07
CA TYR A 47 10.67 -11.72 17.69
C TYR A 47 10.12 -10.68 16.72
N LYS A 48 10.06 -9.38 17.10
CA LYS A 48 9.50 -8.31 16.25
C LYS A 48 10.22 -8.15 14.91
N GLU A 49 11.53 -8.35 14.86
CA GLU A 49 12.31 -8.29 13.62
C GLU A 49 11.97 -9.46 12.68
N LEU A 50 11.80 -10.65 13.23
CA LEU A 50 11.34 -11.82 12.50
C LEU A 50 9.90 -11.59 11.97
N ALA A 51 9.02 -11.04 12.79
CA ALA A 51 7.66 -10.67 12.41
C ALA A 51 7.66 -9.64 11.27
N ALA A 52 8.47 -8.59 11.36
CA ALA A 52 8.59 -7.57 10.32
C ALA A 52 9.05 -8.16 8.98
N SER A 53 10.05 -9.04 9.02
CA SER A 53 10.54 -9.74 7.84
C SER A 53 9.48 -10.65 7.21
N ALA A 54 8.71 -11.36 8.04
CA ALA A 54 7.65 -12.27 7.58
C ALA A 54 6.43 -11.52 7.01
N LEU A 55 6.07 -10.37 7.56
CA LEU A 55 4.92 -9.54 7.14
C LEU A 55 5.12 -8.88 5.77
N LYS A 56 6.37 -8.78 5.27
CA LYS A 56 6.65 -8.20 3.94
C LYS A 56 6.07 -6.79 3.77
N LEU A 57 6.42 -5.87 4.66
CA LEU A 57 5.78 -4.57 4.84
C LEU A 57 6.11 -3.52 3.78
N THR A 58 7.21 -3.71 3.03
CA THR A 58 7.77 -2.66 2.16
C THR A 58 6.93 -2.45 0.89
N ALA A 59 7.05 -1.26 0.29
CA ALA A 59 6.39 -0.94 -0.97
C ALA A 59 6.74 -1.95 -2.08
N THR A 60 7.98 -2.41 -2.12
CA THR A 60 8.46 -3.42 -3.07
C THR A 60 7.76 -4.77 -2.86
N ASP A 61 7.64 -5.21 -1.61
CA ASP A 61 6.93 -6.45 -1.28
C ASP A 61 5.45 -6.35 -1.62
N MET A 62 4.79 -5.25 -1.23
CA MET A 62 3.38 -5.01 -1.51
C MET A 62 3.09 -4.99 -3.02
N LYS A 63 3.99 -4.39 -3.82
CA LYS A 63 3.86 -4.40 -5.28
C LYS A 63 4.05 -5.80 -5.86
N LYS A 64 5.02 -6.55 -5.36
CA LYS A 64 5.28 -7.95 -5.78
C LYS A 64 4.09 -8.86 -5.46
N LEU A 65 3.46 -8.66 -4.31
CA LEU A 65 2.27 -9.40 -3.87
C LEU A 65 0.97 -8.90 -4.52
N LYS A 66 1.03 -7.89 -5.39
CA LYS A 66 -0.11 -7.26 -6.06
C LYS A 66 -1.13 -6.62 -5.11
N LEU A 67 -0.70 -6.21 -3.92
CA LEU A 67 -1.52 -5.53 -2.92
C LEU A 67 -1.64 -4.02 -3.16
N ILE A 68 -0.71 -3.45 -3.95
CA ILE A 68 -0.74 -2.07 -4.40
C ILE A 68 -0.57 -1.98 -5.92
N ASP A 69 -1.10 -0.90 -6.51
CA ASP A 69 -1.05 -0.70 -7.96
C ASP A 69 0.25 -0.05 -8.41
N GLU A 70 0.82 0.86 -7.62
CA GLU A 70 2.04 1.56 -8.00
C GLU A 70 2.87 2.02 -6.79
N ILE A 71 4.20 2.00 -6.96
CA ILE A 71 5.15 2.62 -6.03
C ILE A 71 5.44 4.04 -6.53
N VAL A 72 5.21 5.04 -5.69
CA VAL A 72 5.54 6.43 -5.96
C VAL A 72 6.95 6.71 -5.47
N ARG A 73 7.88 6.96 -6.40
CA ARG A 73 9.27 7.25 -6.07
C ARG A 73 9.39 8.57 -5.32
N GLU A 74 10.30 8.60 -4.38
CA GLU A 74 10.59 9.78 -3.57
C GLU A 74 11.87 10.49 -4.05
N PRO A 75 12.03 11.78 -3.78
CA PRO A 75 13.30 12.47 -3.96
C PRO A 75 14.42 11.81 -3.16
N SER A 76 15.67 11.99 -3.60
CA SER A 76 16.84 11.53 -2.85
C SER A 76 16.80 12.10 -1.41
N GLY A 77 16.92 11.22 -0.41
CA GLY A 77 16.79 11.57 1.00
C GLY A 77 15.35 11.49 1.55
N GLY A 78 14.38 11.06 0.74
CA GLY A 78 12.98 10.85 1.15
C GLY A 78 12.05 12.02 0.84
N ALA A 79 10.76 11.83 1.02
CA ALA A 79 9.71 12.80 0.68
C ALA A 79 9.87 14.16 1.36
N HIS A 80 10.45 14.20 2.56
CA HIS A 80 10.65 15.42 3.33
C HIS A 80 11.86 16.26 2.88
N SER A 81 12.80 15.68 2.14
CA SER A 81 14.04 16.34 1.69
C SER A 81 13.77 17.39 0.61
N ASP A 82 12.80 17.12 -0.29
CA ASP A 82 12.36 18.04 -1.33
C ASP A 82 10.83 17.98 -1.48
N ARG A 83 10.16 18.77 -0.67
CA ARG A 83 8.69 18.82 -0.60
C ARG A 83 8.06 19.26 -1.92
N ALA A 84 8.67 20.27 -2.59
CA ALA A 84 8.13 20.80 -3.83
C ALA A 84 8.14 19.72 -4.93
N LYS A 85 9.24 19.02 -5.07
CA LYS A 85 9.37 17.90 -6.01
C LYS A 85 8.43 16.74 -5.65
N MET A 86 8.30 16.43 -4.36
CA MET A 86 7.39 15.37 -3.91
C MET A 86 5.93 15.70 -4.23
N PHE A 87 5.51 16.95 -4.03
CA PHE A 87 4.16 17.40 -4.39
C PHE A 87 3.90 17.27 -5.90
N GLU A 88 4.88 17.64 -6.74
CA GLU A 88 4.74 17.52 -8.18
C GLU A 88 4.65 16.05 -8.63
N ILE A 89 5.50 15.17 -8.10
CA ILE A 89 5.45 13.73 -8.37
C ILE A 89 4.08 13.17 -7.97
N THR A 90 3.62 13.47 -6.76
CA THR A 90 2.33 12.98 -6.24
C THR A 90 1.16 13.48 -7.08
N LYS A 91 1.16 14.77 -7.43
CA LYS A 91 0.16 15.38 -8.30
C LYS A 91 0.09 14.70 -9.66
N GLN A 92 1.22 14.45 -10.29
CA GLN A 92 1.28 13.74 -11.57
C GLN A 92 0.67 12.35 -11.45
N LYS A 93 1.02 11.57 -10.42
CA LYS A 93 0.47 10.23 -10.19
C LYS A 93 -1.04 10.24 -9.96
N ILE A 94 -1.53 11.15 -9.13
CA ILE A 94 -2.97 11.32 -8.91
C ILE A 94 -3.68 11.66 -10.23
N THR A 95 -3.15 12.62 -10.98
CA THR A 95 -3.76 13.05 -12.24
C THR A 95 -3.80 11.94 -13.28
N THR A 96 -2.73 11.16 -13.40
CA THR A 96 -2.66 10.02 -14.33
C THR A 96 -3.74 9.00 -14.01
N HIS A 97 -3.78 8.50 -12.78
CA HIS A 97 -4.77 7.49 -12.38
C HIS A 97 -6.19 8.02 -12.36
N PHE A 98 -6.40 9.27 -11.98
CA PHE A 98 -7.72 9.89 -12.08
C PHE A 98 -8.21 9.96 -13.52
N ASN A 99 -7.34 10.33 -14.47
CA ASN A 99 -7.69 10.38 -15.89
C ASN A 99 -8.01 9.00 -16.48
N GLU A 100 -7.35 7.93 -15.99
CA GLU A 100 -7.72 6.56 -16.35
C GLU A 100 -9.15 6.22 -15.84
N LEU A 101 -9.40 6.48 -14.57
CA LEU A 101 -10.64 6.08 -13.90
C LEU A 101 -11.87 6.89 -14.37
N LYS A 102 -11.71 8.19 -14.63
CA LYS A 102 -12.85 9.07 -15.03
C LYS A 102 -13.50 8.68 -16.36
N ASN A 103 -12.83 7.89 -17.19
CA ASN A 103 -13.35 7.42 -18.47
C ASN A 103 -14.21 6.15 -18.33
N LEU A 104 -14.25 5.55 -17.15
CA LEU A 104 -15.05 4.37 -16.84
C LEU A 104 -16.43 4.80 -16.31
N SER A 105 -17.46 4.08 -16.68
CA SER A 105 -18.79 4.22 -16.08
C SER A 105 -18.78 3.76 -14.61
N PRO A 106 -19.72 4.19 -13.77
CA PRO A 106 -19.82 3.72 -12.39
C PRO A 106 -19.91 2.19 -12.28
N LYS A 107 -20.58 1.54 -13.22
CA LYS A 107 -20.73 0.08 -13.26
C LYS A 107 -19.40 -0.60 -13.54
N GLU A 108 -18.63 -0.09 -14.49
CA GLU A 108 -17.29 -0.61 -14.82
C GLU A 108 -16.30 -0.41 -13.66
N LEU A 109 -16.33 0.77 -13.00
CA LEU A 109 -15.51 1.02 -11.83
C LEU A 109 -15.76 0.02 -10.71
N VAL A 110 -17.02 -0.23 -10.38
CA VAL A 110 -17.40 -1.20 -9.34
C VAL A 110 -16.98 -2.61 -9.75
N ALA A 111 -17.26 -3.04 -10.97
CA ALA A 111 -16.91 -4.37 -11.47
C ALA A 111 -15.39 -4.60 -11.43
N SER A 112 -14.61 -3.67 -11.98
CA SER A 112 -13.14 -3.75 -11.98
C SER A 112 -12.54 -3.79 -10.58
N ARG A 113 -13.12 -3.03 -9.65
CA ARG A 113 -12.71 -3.04 -8.24
C ARG A 113 -13.00 -4.39 -7.59
N MET A 114 -14.20 -4.93 -7.78
CA MET A 114 -14.55 -6.25 -7.25
C MET A 114 -13.61 -7.34 -7.78
N GLU A 115 -13.36 -7.35 -9.08
CA GLU A 115 -12.43 -8.28 -9.72
C GLU A 115 -11.00 -8.13 -9.18
N LYS A 116 -10.52 -6.89 -9.03
CA LYS A 116 -9.21 -6.61 -8.45
C LYS A 116 -9.05 -7.26 -7.07
N TYR A 117 -10.02 -7.07 -6.17
CA TYR A 117 -9.94 -7.60 -4.80
C TYR A 117 -10.18 -9.12 -4.76
N ALA A 118 -11.00 -9.67 -5.64
CA ALA A 118 -11.18 -11.12 -5.76
C ALA A 118 -9.89 -11.86 -6.20
N ASN A 119 -9.06 -11.18 -7.01
CA ASN A 119 -7.80 -11.73 -7.52
C ASN A 119 -6.57 -11.26 -6.71
N MET A 120 -6.77 -10.62 -5.55
CA MET A 120 -5.67 -10.07 -4.76
C MET A 120 -4.99 -11.15 -3.94
N GLY A 121 -3.65 -11.08 -3.93
CA GLY A 121 -2.81 -11.99 -3.15
C GLY A 121 -2.33 -13.21 -3.94
N VAL A 122 -1.51 -14.00 -3.26
CA VAL A 122 -0.99 -15.27 -3.77
C VAL A 122 -1.31 -16.32 -2.72
N TYR A 123 -2.05 -17.34 -3.11
CA TYR A 123 -2.37 -18.49 -2.26
C TYR A 123 -2.16 -19.78 -3.05
N ASN A 124 -1.80 -20.83 -2.34
CA ASN A 124 -1.72 -22.18 -2.89
C ASN A 124 -2.92 -22.97 -2.35
N ASP A 125 -3.60 -23.65 -3.26
CA ASP A 125 -4.66 -24.62 -2.91
C ASP A 125 -4.07 -25.87 -2.25
#